data_8f1fad4c5623846e98e96c5e105c973b
#
_entry.id   8f1fad4c5623846e98e96c5e105c973b
#
_cell.length_a   1.000
_cell.length_b   1.000
_cell.length_c   1.000
_cell.angle_alpha   90.00
_cell.angle_beta   90.00
_cell.angle_gamma   90.00
#
_symmetry.space_group_name_H-M   'P 1'
#
loop_
_entity.id
_entity.type
_entity.pdbx_description
1 polymer ?
#
loop_
_entity_poly.entity_id
_entity_poly.type
_entity_poly.pdbx_seq_one_letter_code
_entity_poly.pdbx_strand_id
1 'polypeptide(L)'
;MSVYLRADRAVFRFSGADAHKLLNDVVTGQVPAGDGPAAWWALLSPQGKILAEGLAGHAEDAIWVDVHQSVADDFFKRMKMYRLRAQVVIDDLRESHRVGYAREAAPGVAHRDQRGSVDLGWRIIAPVEQASAWQAEDGPYRLARVEAGIAELGPDYAPLEAFAHDLGMDLLGGIDFAKGCYVGQEVVSRMKHRGTARRRPVIVGPTLAEPGTAVLAGGREAGTIGTQVDGGAVAILRLDRVTDAGAVTVAGLPVQVMVPEWAEYRLGDVAGEE
;
A
#
# COMPACT_ATOMS: atom_id res chain seq x y z
N MET A 1 -8.29 22.98 10.08
CA MET A 1 -7.57 21.81 9.53
C MET A 1 -8.60 20.72 9.28
N SER A 2 -8.67 20.18 8.06
CA SER A 2 -9.67 19.16 7.72
C SER A 2 -9.03 17.78 7.78
N VAL A 3 -9.68 16.84 8.45
CA VAL A 3 -9.37 15.41 8.43
C VAL A 3 -10.43 14.72 7.57
N TYR A 4 -10.02 13.85 6.68
CA TYR A 4 -10.87 13.11 5.74
C TYR A 4 -10.94 11.66 6.17
N LEU A 5 -12.15 11.14 6.35
CA LEU A 5 -12.38 9.78 6.81
C LEU A 5 -11.91 8.75 5.77
N ARG A 6 -11.13 7.78 6.20
CA ARG A 6 -10.79 6.58 5.44
C ARG A 6 -11.66 5.43 5.95
N ALA A 7 -12.92 5.41 5.48
CA ALA A 7 -13.92 4.41 5.90
C ALA A 7 -13.56 2.98 5.47
N ASP A 8 -12.66 2.85 4.51
CA ASP A 8 -12.11 1.59 3.98
C ASP A 8 -11.04 0.95 4.86
N ARG A 9 -10.61 1.61 5.96
CA ARG A 9 -9.50 1.14 6.81
C ARG A 9 -10.00 0.63 8.16
N ALA A 10 -9.37 -0.44 8.64
CA ALA A 10 -9.59 -1.09 9.93
C ALA A 10 -8.36 -0.90 10.82
N VAL A 11 -8.56 -0.64 12.12
CA VAL A 11 -7.51 -0.31 13.09
C VAL A 11 -7.28 -1.46 14.05
N PHE A 12 -6.00 -1.75 14.30
CA PHE A 12 -5.53 -2.67 15.33
C PHE A 12 -4.42 -2.02 16.14
N ARG A 13 -4.34 -2.35 17.44
CA ARG A 13 -3.26 -1.90 18.33
C ARG A 13 -2.53 -3.11 18.89
N PHE A 14 -1.20 -3.05 18.83
CA PHE A 14 -0.32 -4.09 19.34
C PHE A 14 0.50 -3.51 20.49
N SER A 15 0.38 -4.08 21.70
CA SER A 15 1.13 -3.65 22.88
C SER A 15 1.76 -4.84 23.59
N GLY A 16 2.72 -4.57 24.48
CA GLY A 16 3.47 -5.58 25.23
C GLY A 16 4.91 -5.73 24.73
N ALA A 17 5.73 -6.42 25.53
CA ALA A 17 7.18 -6.49 25.35
C ALA A 17 7.62 -7.04 23.99
N ASP A 18 6.83 -7.94 23.41
CA ASP A 18 7.16 -8.59 22.15
C ASP A 18 6.39 -8.00 20.93
N ALA A 19 5.62 -6.92 21.10
CA ALA A 19 4.76 -6.38 20.03
C ALA A 19 5.55 -5.95 18.78
N HIS A 20 6.62 -5.19 18.98
CA HIS A 20 7.51 -4.78 17.89
C HIS A 20 8.14 -5.99 17.19
N LYS A 21 8.69 -6.93 17.97
CA LYS A 21 9.33 -8.11 17.42
C LYS A 21 8.36 -8.96 16.62
N LEU A 22 7.15 -9.22 17.14
CA LEU A 22 6.14 -10.01 16.45
C LEU A 22 5.80 -9.40 15.08
N LEU A 23 5.47 -8.11 15.04
CA LEU A 23 5.12 -7.46 13.77
C LEU A 23 6.31 -7.44 12.82
N ASN A 24 7.49 -7.07 13.32
CA ASN A 24 8.69 -6.98 12.49
C ASN A 24 9.11 -8.34 11.90
N ASP A 25 8.84 -9.45 12.56
CA ASP A 25 9.14 -10.81 12.07
C ASP A 25 8.13 -11.33 11.04
N VAL A 26 6.97 -10.69 10.88
CA VAL A 26 5.92 -11.22 9.98
C VAL A 26 5.62 -10.34 8.76
N VAL A 27 5.97 -9.04 8.79
CA VAL A 27 5.71 -8.11 7.67
C VAL A 27 7.00 -7.75 6.92
N THR A 28 6.87 -7.19 5.72
CA THR A 28 8.01 -6.84 4.84
C THR A 28 8.76 -5.59 5.28
N GLY A 29 8.05 -4.53 5.70
CA GLY A 29 8.60 -3.25 6.11
C GLY A 29 9.23 -3.30 7.50
N GLN A 30 10.08 -2.33 7.82
CA GLN A 30 10.64 -2.18 9.15
C GLN A 30 9.64 -1.44 10.05
N VAL A 31 9.05 -2.17 10.99
CA VAL A 31 8.11 -1.59 11.97
C VAL A 31 8.85 -0.63 12.89
N PRO A 32 8.34 0.60 13.16
CA PRO A 32 9.03 1.55 14.03
C PRO A 32 9.00 1.07 15.48
N ALA A 33 10.16 1.19 16.16
CA ALA A 33 10.33 0.88 17.59
C ALA A 33 10.11 2.10 18.49
N GLY A 34 9.87 3.27 17.92
CA GLY A 34 9.66 4.55 18.62
C GLY A 34 8.97 5.54 17.70
N ASP A 35 8.82 6.78 18.18
CA ASP A 35 8.13 7.84 17.46
C ASP A 35 8.80 8.16 16.13
N GLY A 36 8.01 8.42 15.11
CA GLY A 36 8.49 8.70 13.76
C GLY A 36 7.40 8.53 12.70
N PRO A 37 7.78 8.55 11.41
CA PRO A 37 6.86 8.24 10.32
C PRO A 37 6.35 6.80 10.43
N ALA A 38 5.14 6.57 9.92
CA ALA A 38 4.62 5.22 9.80
C ALA A 38 5.43 4.44 8.75
N ALA A 39 5.66 3.16 9.02
CA ALA A 39 6.23 2.23 8.06
C ALA A 39 5.11 1.65 7.16
N TRP A 40 5.32 1.69 5.85
CA TRP A 40 4.53 0.90 4.91
C TRP A 40 5.01 -0.55 4.92
N TRP A 41 4.10 -1.49 4.94
CA TRP A 41 4.41 -2.91 5.06
C TRP A 41 3.41 -3.78 4.31
N ALA A 42 3.83 -5.01 3.99
CA ALA A 42 2.95 -6.07 3.52
C ALA A 42 3.12 -7.36 4.34
N LEU A 43 2.01 -8.06 4.57
CA LEU A 43 1.96 -9.43 5.03
C LEU A 43 1.83 -10.34 3.81
N LEU A 44 2.74 -11.29 3.66
CA LEU A 44 2.81 -12.13 2.47
C LEU A 44 2.35 -13.57 2.72
N SER A 45 1.88 -14.21 1.66
CA SER A 45 1.73 -15.66 1.59
C SER A 45 3.11 -16.33 1.44
N PRO A 46 3.24 -17.65 1.66
CA PRO A 46 4.48 -18.38 1.37
C PRO A 46 4.94 -18.25 -0.09
N GLN A 47 4.02 -17.97 -1.02
CA GLN A 47 4.31 -17.72 -2.44
C GLN A 47 4.70 -16.26 -2.73
N GLY A 48 4.86 -15.42 -1.69
CA GLY A 48 5.27 -14.01 -1.80
C GLY A 48 4.17 -13.05 -2.23
N LYS A 49 2.92 -13.50 -2.35
CA LYS A 49 1.79 -12.65 -2.70
C LYS A 49 1.25 -11.90 -1.49
N ILE A 50 0.81 -10.66 -1.68
CA ILE A 50 0.25 -9.82 -0.62
C ILE A 50 -1.08 -10.38 -0.13
N LEU A 51 -1.17 -10.61 1.17
CA LEU A 51 -2.40 -10.97 1.90
C LEU A 51 -3.07 -9.73 2.52
N ALA A 52 -2.25 -8.83 3.04
CA ALA A 52 -2.65 -7.54 3.59
C ALA A 52 -1.49 -6.56 3.44
N GLU A 53 -1.78 -5.27 3.40
CA GLU A 53 -0.80 -4.19 3.47
C GLU A 53 -1.39 -3.01 4.24
N GLY A 54 -0.51 -2.14 4.73
CA GLY A 54 -0.94 -0.96 5.45
C GLY A 54 0.21 -0.19 6.06
N LEU A 55 -0.14 0.67 7.01
CA LEU A 55 0.82 1.45 7.78
C LEU A 55 0.90 0.94 9.22
N ALA A 56 2.10 0.99 9.79
CA ALA A 56 2.36 0.75 11.19
C ALA A 56 3.12 1.93 11.78
N GLY A 57 2.63 2.51 12.86
CA GLY A 57 3.28 3.63 13.55
C GLY A 57 3.33 3.40 15.06
N HIS A 58 4.39 3.86 15.72
CA HIS A 58 4.54 3.78 17.15
C HIS A 58 3.94 5.03 17.82
N ALA A 59 3.09 4.84 18.82
CA ALA A 59 2.60 5.87 19.72
C ALA A 59 2.04 5.24 21.00
N GLU A 60 2.10 5.96 22.13
CA GLU A 60 1.49 5.53 23.39
C GLU A 60 1.96 4.12 23.85
N ASP A 61 3.25 3.85 23.73
CA ASP A 61 3.88 2.56 24.05
C ASP A 61 3.25 1.36 23.32
N ALA A 62 2.69 1.61 22.13
CA ALA A 62 2.06 0.60 21.30
C ALA A 62 2.34 0.85 19.81
N ILE A 63 2.11 -0.18 19.00
CA ILE A 63 2.16 -0.07 17.55
C ILE A 63 0.72 -0.05 17.02
N TRP A 64 0.38 1.02 16.35
CA TRP A 64 -0.91 1.24 15.71
C TRP A 64 -0.82 0.84 14.24
N VAL A 65 -1.68 -0.07 13.85
CA VAL A 65 -1.69 -0.68 12.51
C VAL A 65 -3.03 -0.46 11.86
N ASP A 66 -3.04 -0.08 10.60
CA ASP A 66 -4.25 -0.11 9.80
C ASP A 66 -4.10 -1.02 8.59
N VAL A 67 -5.20 -1.65 8.19
CA VAL A 67 -5.31 -2.48 7.00
C VAL A 67 -6.61 -2.16 6.25
N HIS A 68 -6.71 -2.55 4.99
CA HIS A 68 -7.99 -2.44 4.28
C HIS A 68 -9.06 -3.33 4.93
N GLN A 69 -10.28 -2.83 5.03
CA GLN A 69 -11.39 -3.48 5.74
C GLN A 69 -11.69 -4.89 5.20
N SER A 70 -11.55 -5.11 3.89
CA SER A 70 -11.83 -6.42 3.26
C SER A 70 -10.92 -7.55 3.73
N VAL A 71 -9.76 -7.25 4.29
CA VAL A 71 -8.78 -8.24 4.78
C VAL A 71 -8.63 -8.23 6.30
N ALA A 72 -9.38 -7.39 7.01
CA ALA A 72 -9.20 -7.15 8.44
C ALA A 72 -9.41 -8.40 9.30
N ASP A 73 -10.42 -9.21 9.00
CA ASP A 73 -10.72 -10.45 9.74
C ASP A 73 -9.61 -11.49 9.55
N ASP A 74 -9.15 -11.69 8.31
CA ASP A 74 -8.08 -12.64 8.01
C ASP A 74 -6.74 -12.16 8.63
N PHE A 75 -6.44 -10.86 8.53
CA PHE A 75 -5.28 -10.25 9.18
C PHE A 75 -5.30 -10.49 10.69
N PHE A 76 -6.40 -10.16 11.38
CA PHE A 76 -6.52 -10.33 12.83
C PHE A 76 -6.36 -11.80 13.26
N LYS A 77 -7.01 -12.71 12.53
CA LYS A 77 -6.89 -14.16 12.77
C LYS A 77 -5.45 -14.63 12.64
N ARG A 78 -4.72 -14.18 11.59
CA ARG A 78 -3.32 -14.54 11.37
C ARG A 78 -2.41 -13.98 12.47
N MET A 79 -2.60 -12.73 12.87
CA MET A 79 -1.83 -12.12 13.95
C MET A 79 -2.02 -12.88 15.27
N LYS A 80 -3.24 -13.32 15.58
CA LYS A 80 -3.50 -14.20 16.74
C LYS A 80 -2.78 -15.54 16.63
N MET A 81 -2.69 -16.13 15.45
CA MET A 81 -1.95 -17.38 15.23
C MET A 81 -0.43 -17.15 15.40
N TYR A 82 0.11 -16.09 14.82
CA TYR A 82 1.55 -15.79 14.90
C TYR A 82 2.00 -15.39 16.30
N ARG A 83 1.10 -14.84 17.13
CA ARG A 83 1.40 -14.45 18.49
C ARG A 83 1.96 -15.61 19.34
N LEU A 84 1.46 -16.84 19.15
CA LEU A 84 1.88 -18.03 19.91
C LEU A 84 2.04 -17.77 21.41
N ARG A 85 3.31 -17.71 21.89
CA ARG A 85 3.70 -17.46 23.30
C ARG A 85 4.23 -16.04 23.51
N ALA A 86 4.22 -15.18 22.49
CA ALA A 86 4.73 -13.82 22.61
C ALA A 86 3.87 -12.98 23.58
N GLN A 87 4.54 -12.13 24.36
CA GLN A 87 3.89 -11.21 25.28
C GLN A 87 3.33 -10.01 24.53
N VAL A 88 2.22 -10.24 23.81
CA VAL A 88 1.56 -9.25 22.97
C VAL A 88 0.06 -9.26 23.25
N VAL A 89 -0.48 -8.08 23.48
CA VAL A 89 -1.92 -7.83 23.43
C VAL A 89 -2.25 -7.27 22.04
N ILE A 90 -3.27 -7.82 21.39
CA ILE A 90 -3.75 -7.37 20.08
C ILE A 90 -5.18 -6.90 20.26
N ASP A 91 -5.37 -5.59 20.24
CA ASP A 91 -6.68 -4.97 20.36
C ASP A 91 -7.29 -4.78 18.96
N ASP A 92 -8.52 -5.24 18.80
CA ASP A 92 -9.34 -4.94 17.64
C ASP A 92 -10.10 -3.64 17.90
N LEU A 93 -9.72 -2.57 17.24
CA LEU A 93 -10.27 -1.23 17.46
C LEU A 93 -11.24 -0.78 16.37
N ARG A 94 -11.69 -1.68 15.51
CA ARG A 94 -12.54 -1.36 14.35
C ARG A 94 -13.87 -0.68 14.73
N GLU A 95 -14.43 -1.02 15.87
CA GLU A 95 -15.68 -0.41 16.33
C GLU A 95 -15.48 0.93 17.04
N SER A 96 -14.34 1.07 17.76
CA SER A 96 -14.08 2.22 18.63
C SER A 96 -13.24 3.33 17.99
N HIS A 97 -12.50 3.05 16.92
CA HIS A 97 -11.60 4.00 16.25
C HIS A 97 -11.84 4.08 14.76
N ARG A 98 -11.39 5.20 14.17
CA ARG A 98 -11.43 5.44 12.73
C ARG A 98 -10.05 5.89 12.25
N VAL A 99 -9.79 5.63 10.97
CA VAL A 99 -8.62 6.13 10.25
C VAL A 99 -9.03 7.34 9.44
N GLY A 100 -8.22 8.38 9.48
CA GLY A 100 -8.38 9.57 8.67
C GLY A 100 -7.09 9.95 7.96
N TYR A 101 -7.23 10.84 7.01
CA TYR A 101 -6.14 11.49 6.29
C TYR A 101 -6.17 12.98 6.53
N ALA A 102 -5.00 13.60 6.70
CA ALA A 102 -4.84 15.05 6.73
C ALA A 102 -3.52 15.45 6.06
N ARG A 103 -3.45 16.68 5.53
CA ARG A 103 -2.20 17.21 4.97
C ARG A 103 -1.17 17.57 6.05
N GLU A 104 -1.63 17.83 7.26
CA GLU A 104 -0.84 18.19 8.43
C GLU A 104 -1.26 17.36 9.63
N ALA A 105 -0.39 17.24 10.64
CA ALA A 105 -0.72 16.53 11.87
C ALA A 105 -1.99 17.10 12.53
N ALA A 106 -2.87 16.21 12.96
CA ALA A 106 -4.14 16.53 13.60
C ALA A 106 -4.26 15.78 14.93
N PRO A 107 -5.17 16.19 15.85
CA PRO A 107 -5.41 15.49 17.09
C PRO A 107 -5.75 13.99 16.88
N GLY A 108 -5.24 13.14 17.77
CA GLY A 108 -5.30 11.68 17.69
C GLY A 108 -3.91 11.07 17.56
N VAL A 109 -3.84 9.78 17.31
CA VAL A 109 -2.59 9.10 16.98
C VAL A 109 -2.24 9.44 15.53
N ALA A 110 -1.24 10.32 15.36
CA ALA A 110 -0.89 10.91 14.08
C ALA A 110 0.50 10.43 13.62
N HIS A 111 0.56 9.81 12.45
CA HIS A 111 1.80 9.36 11.83
C HIS A 111 1.93 9.92 10.42
N ARG A 112 3.12 10.38 10.06
CA ARG A 112 3.41 10.79 8.68
C ARG A 112 3.40 9.56 7.77
N ASP A 113 2.61 9.60 6.70
CA ASP A 113 2.61 8.59 5.63
C ASP A 113 3.68 8.98 4.61
N GLN A 114 4.91 8.59 4.91
CA GLN A 114 6.07 8.82 4.06
C GLN A 114 6.58 7.50 3.53
N ARG A 115 6.50 7.30 2.22
CA ARG A 115 6.94 6.10 1.51
C ARG A 115 8.16 6.45 0.65
N GLY A 116 9.35 6.17 1.17
CA GLY A 116 10.60 6.61 0.52
C GLY A 116 10.63 8.13 0.32
N SER A 117 10.72 8.57 -0.93
CA SER A 117 10.68 9.99 -1.32
C SER A 117 9.26 10.58 -1.40
N VAL A 118 8.21 9.75 -1.34
CA VAL A 118 6.81 10.18 -1.46
C VAL A 118 6.25 10.54 -0.09
N ASP A 119 5.73 11.76 0.04
CA ASP A 119 5.03 12.24 1.22
C ASP A 119 3.53 12.37 0.90
N LEU A 120 2.73 11.47 1.46
CA LEU A 120 1.28 11.48 1.28
C LEU A 120 0.54 12.30 2.36
N GLY A 121 1.27 12.90 3.33
CA GLY A 121 0.68 13.63 4.45
C GLY A 121 0.61 12.79 5.72
N TRP A 122 -0.52 12.83 6.42
CA TRP A 122 -0.64 12.23 7.75
C TRP A 122 -1.78 11.23 7.83
N ARG A 123 -1.50 10.08 8.40
CA ARG A 123 -2.48 9.11 8.85
C ARG A 123 -2.87 9.45 10.28
N ILE A 124 -4.16 9.68 10.50
CA ILE A 124 -4.72 10.01 11.83
C ILE A 124 -5.58 8.85 12.28
N ILE A 125 -5.39 8.38 13.50
CA ILE A 125 -6.27 7.41 14.14
C ILE A 125 -6.88 8.05 15.38
N ALA A 126 -8.20 8.01 15.50
CA ALA A 126 -8.90 8.61 16.64
C ALA A 126 -10.16 7.83 17.00
N PRO A 127 -10.66 7.98 18.26
CA PRO A 127 -11.95 7.45 18.67
C PRO A 127 -13.10 7.92 17.76
N VAL A 128 -14.15 7.11 17.66
CA VAL A 128 -15.32 7.38 16.81
C VAL A 128 -15.95 8.73 17.12
N GLU A 129 -16.01 9.10 18.39
CA GLU A 129 -16.57 10.37 18.85
C GLU A 129 -15.84 11.57 18.24
N GLN A 130 -14.51 11.52 18.21
CA GLN A 130 -13.69 12.56 17.59
C GLN A 130 -13.80 12.51 16.06
N ALA A 131 -13.79 11.32 15.48
CA ALA A 131 -13.86 11.11 14.03
C ALA A 131 -15.22 11.51 13.44
N SER A 132 -16.26 11.64 14.25
CA SER A 132 -17.60 12.08 13.81
C SER A 132 -17.60 13.49 13.20
N ALA A 133 -16.59 14.30 13.52
CA ALA A 133 -16.40 15.64 12.96
C ALA A 133 -15.58 15.67 11.66
N TRP A 134 -15.08 14.52 11.18
CA TRP A 134 -14.26 14.44 9.97
C TRP A 134 -15.09 14.53 8.69
N GLN A 135 -14.45 14.94 7.61
CA GLN A 135 -15.08 14.95 6.29
C GLN A 135 -15.30 13.50 5.82
N ALA A 136 -16.50 13.20 5.34
CA ALA A 136 -16.87 11.83 4.94
C ALA A 136 -16.15 11.33 3.69
N GLU A 137 -15.69 12.24 2.81
CA GLU A 137 -15.05 11.91 1.55
C GLU A 137 -13.54 11.92 1.66
N ASP A 138 -12.86 10.94 1.10
CA ASP A 138 -11.41 10.80 1.07
C ASP A 138 -10.76 11.33 -0.22
N GLY A 139 -11.47 12.12 -1.00
CA GLY A 139 -11.01 12.68 -2.28
C GLY A 139 -9.58 13.25 -2.26
N PRO A 140 -9.21 14.09 -1.28
CA PRO A 140 -7.85 14.63 -1.19
C PRO A 140 -6.76 13.57 -0.99
N TYR A 141 -7.05 12.48 -0.28
CA TYR A 141 -6.11 11.36 -0.16
C TYR A 141 -6.00 10.59 -1.48
N ARG A 142 -7.13 10.26 -2.10
CA ARG A 142 -7.14 9.56 -3.40
C ARG A 142 -6.37 10.35 -4.45
N LEU A 143 -6.56 11.67 -4.50
CA LEU A 143 -5.83 12.54 -5.42
C LEU A 143 -4.33 12.46 -5.17
N ALA A 144 -3.87 12.71 -3.93
CA ALA A 144 -2.45 12.66 -3.58
C ALA A 144 -1.80 11.30 -3.91
N ARG A 145 -2.52 10.20 -3.65
CA ARG A 145 -2.06 8.85 -3.91
C ARG A 145 -1.95 8.53 -5.41
N VAL A 146 -2.97 8.89 -6.20
CA VAL A 146 -2.97 8.66 -7.64
C VAL A 146 -1.92 9.51 -8.33
N GLU A 147 -1.78 10.78 -7.97
CA GLU A 147 -0.72 11.67 -8.49
C GLU A 147 0.67 11.13 -8.19
N ALA A 148 0.85 10.50 -7.03
CA ALA A 148 2.09 9.83 -6.66
C ALA A 148 2.27 8.44 -7.30
N GLY A 149 1.28 7.89 -7.97
CA GLY A 149 1.33 6.54 -8.57
C GLY A 149 1.39 5.42 -7.53
N ILE A 150 0.75 5.59 -6.37
CA ILE A 150 0.72 4.61 -5.29
C ILE A 150 -0.55 3.77 -5.37
N ALA A 151 -0.41 2.47 -5.57
CA ALA A 151 -1.52 1.52 -5.54
C ALA A 151 -1.80 1.01 -4.11
N GLU A 152 -3.07 0.75 -3.78
CA GLU A 152 -3.51 0.21 -2.49
C GLU A 152 -4.39 -1.04 -2.66
N LEU A 153 -4.27 -1.96 -1.70
CA LEU A 153 -5.12 -3.14 -1.60
C LEU A 153 -6.58 -2.72 -1.40
N GLY A 154 -7.45 -3.35 -2.13
CA GLY A 154 -8.89 -3.11 -2.15
C GLY A 154 -9.32 -2.33 -3.38
N PRO A 155 -8.99 -1.05 -3.51
CA PRO A 155 -9.40 -0.28 -4.69
C PRO A 155 -8.61 -0.60 -5.96
N ASP A 156 -7.34 -1.04 -5.85
CA ASP A 156 -6.46 -1.18 -7.03
C ASP A 156 -6.07 -2.63 -7.32
N TYR A 157 -6.11 -3.50 -6.33
CA TYR A 157 -5.85 -4.93 -6.49
C TYR A 157 -6.46 -5.74 -5.34
N ALA A 158 -6.76 -7.01 -5.58
CA ALA A 158 -7.28 -7.92 -4.57
C ALA A 158 -6.15 -8.67 -3.81
N PRO A 159 -6.43 -9.25 -2.62
CA PRO A 159 -5.49 -10.12 -1.94
C PRO A 159 -5.01 -11.25 -2.85
N LEU A 160 -3.73 -11.62 -2.76
CA LEU A 160 -3.07 -12.66 -3.56
C LEU A 160 -2.86 -12.33 -5.04
N GLU A 161 -3.21 -11.14 -5.52
CA GLU A 161 -2.99 -10.74 -6.92
C GLU A 161 -1.59 -10.16 -7.17
N ALA A 162 -1.05 -9.38 -6.23
CA ALA A 162 0.19 -8.65 -6.42
C ALA A 162 1.34 -9.21 -5.56
N PHE A 163 2.56 -9.02 -6.03
CA PHE A 163 3.78 -9.08 -5.22
C PHE A 163 4.11 -7.68 -4.69
N ALA A 164 4.89 -7.59 -3.61
CA ALA A 164 5.30 -6.30 -3.05
C ALA A 164 6.10 -5.45 -4.06
N HIS A 165 6.88 -6.07 -4.93
CA HIS A 165 7.58 -5.39 -6.03
C HIS A 165 6.62 -4.81 -7.09
N ASP A 166 5.48 -5.47 -7.32
CA ASP A 166 4.47 -4.97 -8.28
C ASP A 166 3.88 -3.62 -7.85
N LEU A 167 4.05 -3.25 -6.57
CA LEU A 167 3.60 -1.98 -5.99
C LEU A 167 4.72 -0.95 -5.81
N GLY A 168 5.96 -1.28 -6.18
CA GLY A 168 7.11 -0.42 -5.91
C GLY A 168 7.56 -0.37 -4.45
N MET A 169 7.12 -1.32 -3.61
CA MET A 169 7.51 -1.35 -2.19
C MET A 169 9.02 -1.52 -1.97
N ASP A 170 9.71 -2.12 -2.93
CA ASP A 170 11.17 -2.26 -2.98
C ASP A 170 11.91 -0.92 -3.15
N LEU A 171 11.28 0.06 -3.80
CA LEU A 171 11.81 1.41 -4.04
C LEU A 171 11.34 2.41 -2.99
N LEU A 172 10.18 2.17 -2.39
CA LEU A 172 9.49 3.09 -1.47
C LEU A 172 9.61 2.70 0.01
N GLY A 173 10.56 1.80 0.36
CA GLY A 173 10.82 1.43 1.75
C GLY A 173 9.77 0.50 2.38
N GLY A 174 8.83 -0.04 1.59
CA GLY A 174 7.86 -1.03 2.06
C GLY A 174 8.44 -2.44 2.24
N ILE A 175 9.69 -2.66 1.82
CA ILE A 175 10.47 -3.87 2.03
C ILE A 175 11.79 -3.50 2.69
N ASP A 176 12.06 -4.08 3.86
CA ASP A 176 13.39 -4.04 4.46
C ASP A 176 14.16 -5.30 4.06
N PHE A 177 15.17 -5.13 3.22
CA PHE A 177 16.03 -6.23 2.75
C PHE A 177 17.13 -6.60 3.76
N ALA A 178 17.36 -5.79 4.79
CA ALA A 178 18.40 -6.01 5.79
C ALA A 178 17.88 -6.76 7.02
N LYS A 179 16.55 -6.79 7.23
CA LYS A 179 15.98 -7.45 8.39
C LYS A 179 15.98 -8.98 8.27
N GLY A 180 15.74 -9.65 9.40
CA GLY A 180 15.64 -11.11 9.52
C GLY A 180 14.50 -11.73 8.70
N CYS A 181 14.31 -13.04 8.89
CA CYS A 181 13.37 -13.83 8.10
C CYS A 181 11.91 -13.44 8.38
N TYR A 182 11.11 -13.39 7.32
CA TYR A 182 9.65 -13.29 7.35
C TYR A 182 9.02 -14.17 6.27
N VAL A 183 7.73 -14.45 6.37
CA VAL A 183 7.02 -15.31 5.41
C VAL A 183 7.05 -14.68 4.01
N GLY A 184 7.42 -15.47 2.99
CA GLY A 184 7.51 -15.03 1.59
C GLY A 184 8.81 -14.33 1.21
N GLN A 185 9.76 -14.14 2.15
CA GLN A 185 11.03 -13.45 1.90
C GLN A 185 11.87 -14.07 0.77
N GLU A 186 11.86 -15.39 0.62
CA GLU A 186 12.61 -16.06 -0.45
C GLU A 186 12.21 -15.55 -1.85
N VAL A 187 10.89 -15.41 -2.07
CA VAL A 187 10.37 -14.88 -3.34
C VAL A 187 10.74 -13.42 -3.51
N VAL A 188 10.60 -12.60 -2.46
CA VAL A 188 10.98 -11.18 -2.46
C VAL A 188 12.46 -11.00 -2.78
N SER A 189 13.34 -11.74 -2.09
CA SER A 189 14.79 -11.71 -2.33
C SER A 189 15.15 -12.14 -3.76
N ARG A 190 14.52 -13.21 -4.27
CA ARG A 190 14.73 -13.68 -5.63
C ARG A 190 14.29 -12.65 -6.68
N MET A 191 13.16 -11.96 -6.46
CA MET A 191 12.68 -10.91 -7.36
C MET A 191 13.68 -9.74 -7.42
N LYS A 192 14.23 -9.34 -6.26
CA LYS A 192 15.28 -8.30 -6.20
C LYS A 192 16.53 -8.71 -6.98
N HIS A 193 17.09 -9.89 -6.70
CA HIS A 193 18.37 -10.32 -7.28
C HIS A 193 18.29 -10.70 -8.76
N ARG A 194 17.12 -11.03 -9.27
CA ARG A 194 16.93 -11.42 -10.68
C ARG A 194 16.26 -10.35 -11.52
N GLY A 195 15.98 -9.17 -10.95
CA GLY A 195 15.31 -8.10 -11.67
C GLY A 195 13.95 -8.51 -12.27
N THR A 196 13.21 -9.46 -11.65
CA THR A 196 12.07 -10.11 -12.30
C THR A 196 10.73 -9.42 -12.09
N ALA A 197 10.70 -8.22 -11.54
CA ALA A 197 9.46 -7.46 -11.37
C ALA A 197 8.97 -6.94 -12.73
N ARG A 198 8.03 -7.66 -13.33
CA ARG A 198 7.46 -7.33 -14.65
C ARG A 198 6.31 -6.32 -14.56
N ARG A 199 5.65 -6.26 -13.41
CA ARG A 199 4.52 -5.36 -13.16
C ARG A 199 4.99 -4.23 -12.26
N ARG A 200 4.55 -3.01 -12.59
CA ARG A 200 4.87 -1.80 -11.81
C ARG A 200 3.71 -0.84 -11.83
N PRO A 201 3.57 0.01 -10.80
CA PRO A 201 2.58 1.07 -10.80
C PRO A 201 2.93 2.12 -11.86
N VAL A 202 1.92 2.64 -12.51
CA VAL A 202 2.01 3.78 -13.43
C VAL A 202 0.79 4.67 -13.24
N ILE A 203 0.86 5.89 -13.77
CA ILE A 203 -0.27 6.80 -13.85
C ILE A 203 -0.77 6.78 -15.30
N VAL A 204 -2.06 6.56 -15.50
CA VAL A 204 -2.68 6.49 -16.82
C VAL A 204 -3.72 7.60 -16.94
N GLY A 205 -3.66 8.41 -17.99
CA GLY A 205 -4.63 9.47 -18.18
C GLY A 205 -4.48 10.26 -19.48
N PRO A 206 -5.45 11.14 -19.77
CA PRO A 206 -6.73 11.25 -19.06
C PRO A 206 -7.65 10.05 -19.34
N THR A 207 -8.41 9.62 -18.36
CA THR A 207 -9.41 8.55 -18.50
C THR A 207 -10.56 8.74 -17.52
N LEU A 208 -11.76 8.32 -17.94
CA LEU A 208 -12.96 8.21 -17.10
C LEU A 208 -13.39 6.74 -16.97
N ALA A 209 -12.51 5.81 -17.31
CA ALA A 209 -12.82 4.39 -17.25
C ALA A 209 -12.91 3.90 -15.78
N GLU A 210 -13.89 3.05 -15.53
CA GLU A 210 -14.10 2.46 -14.21
C GLU A 210 -12.90 1.60 -13.77
N PRO A 211 -12.60 1.53 -12.45
CA PRO A 211 -11.62 0.60 -11.91
C PRO A 211 -11.85 -0.84 -12.40
N GLY A 212 -10.78 -1.56 -12.70
CA GLY A 212 -10.84 -2.90 -13.30
C GLY A 212 -10.88 -2.91 -14.84
N THR A 213 -11.07 -1.75 -15.50
CA THR A 213 -11.01 -1.67 -16.96
C THR A 213 -9.62 -2.03 -17.47
N ALA A 214 -9.55 -2.88 -18.51
CA ALA A 214 -8.30 -3.31 -19.10
C ALA A 214 -7.54 -2.17 -19.78
N VAL A 215 -6.24 -2.09 -19.53
CA VAL A 215 -5.29 -1.24 -20.26
C VAL A 215 -4.65 -2.10 -21.37
N LEU A 216 -4.85 -1.71 -22.62
CA LEU A 216 -4.29 -2.41 -23.76
C LEU A 216 -3.09 -1.64 -24.33
N ALA A 217 -1.99 -2.35 -24.56
CA ALA A 217 -0.81 -1.83 -25.26
C ALA A 217 -0.61 -2.62 -26.55
N GLY A 218 -0.68 -1.96 -27.71
CA GLY A 218 -0.64 -2.65 -29.01
C GLY A 218 -1.69 -3.75 -29.14
N GLY A 219 -2.90 -3.54 -28.60
CA GLY A 219 -3.99 -4.51 -28.61
C GLY A 219 -3.87 -5.67 -27.61
N ARG A 220 -2.81 -5.73 -26.78
CA ARG A 220 -2.62 -6.74 -25.74
C ARG A 220 -2.88 -6.15 -24.38
N GLU A 221 -3.54 -6.88 -23.50
CA GLU A 221 -3.75 -6.46 -22.13
C GLU A 221 -2.41 -6.35 -21.38
N ALA A 222 -2.12 -5.14 -20.87
CA ALA A 222 -0.93 -4.86 -20.07
C ALA A 222 -1.22 -4.84 -18.56
N GLY A 223 -2.46 -4.61 -18.17
CA GLY A 223 -2.94 -4.55 -16.80
C GLY A 223 -4.32 -3.90 -16.73
N THR A 224 -4.67 -3.36 -15.58
CA THR A 224 -5.99 -2.76 -15.33
C THR A 224 -5.88 -1.40 -14.67
N ILE A 225 -6.89 -0.56 -14.90
CA ILE A 225 -7.09 0.70 -14.15
C ILE A 225 -7.47 0.38 -12.72
N GLY A 226 -6.84 1.06 -11.78
CA GLY A 226 -7.23 1.12 -10.38
C GLY A 226 -8.02 2.39 -10.05
N THR A 227 -7.70 3.00 -8.90
CA THR A 227 -8.34 4.24 -8.45
C THR A 227 -8.19 5.36 -9.46
N GLN A 228 -9.32 5.97 -9.79
CA GLN A 228 -9.41 7.11 -10.67
C GLN A 228 -9.67 8.40 -9.90
N VAL A 229 -9.08 9.48 -10.38
CA VAL A 229 -9.33 10.88 -9.97
C VAL A 229 -9.42 11.74 -11.22
N ASP A 230 -9.80 13.03 -11.07
CA ASP A 230 -9.71 13.99 -12.15
C ASP A 230 -8.29 14.03 -12.73
N GLY A 231 -8.18 13.77 -14.03
CA GLY A 231 -6.92 13.81 -14.77
C GLY A 231 -6.21 12.47 -14.91
N GLY A 232 -6.55 11.42 -14.16
CA GLY A 232 -5.86 10.15 -14.31
C GLY A 232 -6.29 9.05 -13.35
N ALA A 233 -5.63 7.91 -13.49
CA ALA A 233 -5.83 6.75 -12.65
C ALA A 233 -4.48 6.08 -12.33
N VAL A 234 -4.37 5.46 -11.18
CA VAL A 234 -3.26 4.52 -10.94
C VAL A 234 -3.56 3.21 -11.67
N ALA A 235 -2.54 2.58 -12.23
CA ALA A 235 -2.65 1.26 -12.83
C ALA A 235 -1.41 0.43 -12.50
N ILE A 236 -1.55 -0.90 -12.46
CA ILE A 236 -0.43 -1.83 -12.30
C ILE A 236 -0.22 -2.53 -13.63
N LEU A 237 0.81 -2.11 -14.39
CA LEU A 237 1.03 -2.60 -15.75
C LEU A 237 2.26 -3.49 -15.87
N ARG A 238 2.19 -4.43 -16.79
CA ARG A 238 3.34 -5.17 -17.31
C ARG A 238 4.13 -4.25 -18.23
N LEU A 239 5.28 -3.77 -17.73
CA LEU A 239 6.11 -2.81 -18.47
C LEU A 239 6.66 -3.38 -19.79
N ASP A 240 6.97 -4.66 -19.82
CA ASP A 240 7.45 -5.39 -21.01
C ASP A 240 6.41 -5.43 -22.16
N ARG A 241 5.14 -5.11 -21.87
CA ARG A 241 4.08 -5.00 -22.88
C ARG A 241 3.89 -3.59 -23.41
N VAL A 242 4.37 -2.56 -22.70
CA VAL A 242 4.22 -1.15 -23.05
C VAL A 242 5.47 -0.67 -23.79
N THR A 243 5.76 -1.26 -24.93
CA THR A 243 6.93 -0.92 -25.78
C THR A 243 6.72 0.35 -26.60
N ASP A 244 5.45 0.71 -26.85
CA ASP A 244 5.05 1.98 -27.49
C ASP A 244 3.99 2.65 -26.62
N ALA A 245 4.38 3.72 -25.94
CA ALA A 245 3.48 4.49 -25.09
C ALA A 245 2.35 5.17 -25.88
N GLY A 246 2.54 5.41 -27.18
CA GLY A 246 1.52 5.98 -28.06
C GLY A 246 0.43 4.99 -28.51
N ALA A 247 0.66 3.68 -28.31
CA ALA A 247 -0.26 2.62 -28.68
C ALA A 247 -1.08 2.08 -27.50
N VAL A 248 -1.19 2.86 -26.40
CA VAL A 248 -1.94 2.46 -25.20
C VAL A 248 -3.37 2.99 -25.25
N THR A 249 -4.32 2.11 -24.96
CA THR A 249 -5.75 2.46 -24.94
C THR A 249 -6.44 1.91 -23.70
N VAL A 250 -7.47 2.62 -23.23
CA VAL A 250 -8.40 2.20 -22.18
C VAL A 250 -9.82 2.39 -22.71
N ALA A 251 -10.66 1.37 -22.62
CA ALA A 251 -12.01 1.38 -23.19
C ALA A 251 -12.04 1.82 -24.67
N GLY A 252 -10.99 1.51 -25.45
CA GLY A 252 -10.85 1.88 -26.85
C GLY A 252 -10.38 3.33 -27.11
N LEU A 253 -10.16 4.13 -26.08
CA LEU A 253 -9.67 5.50 -26.18
C LEU A 253 -8.16 5.56 -25.92
N PRO A 254 -7.39 6.37 -26.67
CA PRO A 254 -5.97 6.57 -26.42
C PRO A 254 -5.75 7.25 -25.07
N VAL A 255 -4.72 6.80 -24.33
CA VAL A 255 -4.31 7.38 -23.05
C VAL A 255 -2.80 7.53 -23.00
N GLN A 256 -2.34 8.45 -22.16
CA GLN A 256 -0.93 8.57 -21.84
C GLN A 256 -0.59 7.66 -20.64
N VAL A 257 0.61 7.07 -20.64
CA VAL A 257 1.16 6.32 -19.52
C VAL A 257 2.37 7.07 -19.00
N MET A 258 2.32 7.45 -17.74
CA MET A 258 3.38 8.16 -17.05
C MET A 258 3.98 7.27 -15.95
N VAL A 259 5.30 7.23 -15.90
CA VAL A 259 6.03 6.58 -14.81
C VAL A 259 6.09 7.55 -13.64
N PRO A 260 5.80 7.14 -12.38
CA PRO A 260 5.91 8.01 -11.22
C PRO A 260 7.34 8.58 -11.04
N GLU A 261 7.46 9.77 -10.46
CA GLU A 261 8.76 10.44 -10.27
C GLU A 261 9.77 9.64 -9.42
N TRP A 262 9.26 8.84 -8.47
CA TRP A 262 10.09 7.99 -7.61
C TRP A 262 10.57 6.69 -8.28
N ALA A 263 10.08 6.39 -9.47
CA ALA A 263 10.33 5.11 -10.13
C ALA A 263 11.72 5.06 -10.77
N GLU A 264 12.40 3.94 -10.58
CA GLU A 264 13.70 3.62 -11.21
C GLU A 264 13.53 2.73 -12.46
N TYR A 265 12.30 2.40 -12.84
CA TYR A 265 11.94 1.59 -14.00
C TYR A 265 11.41 2.44 -15.15
N ARG A 266 11.38 1.86 -16.35
CA ARG A 266 10.91 2.50 -17.59
C ARG A 266 9.87 1.65 -18.30
N LEU A 267 9.04 2.28 -19.14
CA LEU A 267 8.16 1.56 -20.06
C LEU A 267 9.02 0.75 -21.04
N GLY A 268 8.58 -0.48 -21.33
CA GLY A 268 9.32 -1.41 -22.18
C GLY A 268 10.38 -2.24 -21.47
N ASP A 269 10.66 -1.98 -20.17
CA ASP A 269 11.65 -2.77 -19.43
C ASP A 269 11.30 -4.26 -19.45
N VAL A 270 12.25 -5.08 -19.86
CA VAL A 270 12.15 -6.54 -19.85
C VAL A 270 12.83 -7.06 -18.58
N ALA A 271 12.10 -7.77 -17.74
CA ALA A 271 12.64 -8.31 -16.50
C ALA A 271 13.81 -9.27 -16.78
N GLY A 272 15.00 -8.98 -16.19
CA GLY A 272 16.15 -9.87 -16.23
C GLY A 272 17.18 -9.61 -17.34
N GLU A 273 17.11 -8.49 -18.07
CA GLU A 273 18.18 -8.01 -18.93
C GLU A 273 19.03 -6.97 -18.17
N GLU A 274 20.06 -7.43 -17.47
CA GLU A 274 21.30 -6.70 -17.13
C GLU A 274 22.49 -7.49 -17.62
#